data_b32fca9f01c808c8382849e84708e295
#
_entry.id   b32fca9f01c808c8382849e84708e295
#
_cell.length_a   1.000
_cell.length_b   1.000
_cell.length_c   1.000
_cell.angle_alpha   90.00
_cell.angle_beta   90.00
_cell.angle_gamma   90.00
#
_symmetry.space_group_name_H-M   'P 1'
#
loop_
_entity.id
_entity.type
_entity.pdbx_description
1 polymer ?
#
loop_
_entity_poly.entity_id
_entity_poly.type
_entity_poly.pdbx_seq_one_letter_code
_entity_poly.pdbx_strand_id
1 'polypeptide(L)'
;MDILCTDKTGTLTQDKVVLEYHLNVDGKEDDRVLRHAFLNSYFQTGLKNLIDLAVIQKQEELGAQALVEKYTKVDEIPFDFQRRRMSVVVQDWEGKTQLVTKGAVEEMLQCCAWAECGGRVLPLEEGVRQRVLAKAGELNSQGMRVIAVAQKTNPSPAGQFSVEDERGMVLLGFLALLDPPKATAQAAIQALQEYGVSVKILTGDNEKVTQAICRQVGLPVERILLGTDLESLDDQTLGRLAEDITVFAKLSPEQKARVVRILREKGHTVGYMGDGINDAAAMKAADVGVSVDTAVDIAKETASVVLLEKDLMVLEQGVLEGRKTYANMMKYIKMTASSNFGNMFSVLAASAFLPFLPMASLHLILLNLIYDVCCTAMSWDNVDPEYLKAPQEVGGQGHWPVYAVDGAHQLGV
;
A
#
# COMPACT_ATOMS: atom_id res chain seq x y z
N MET A 1 -12.09 -11.97 5.47
CA MET A 1 -11.09 -10.92 5.74
C MET A 1 -11.66 -9.96 6.77
N ASP A 2 -10.93 -9.72 7.83
CA ASP A 2 -11.25 -8.81 8.94
C ASP A 2 -10.21 -7.70 9.11
N ILE A 3 -8.99 -7.86 8.54
CA ILE A 3 -7.98 -6.82 8.43
C ILE A 3 -7.59 -6.63 6.97
N LEU A 4 -7.59 -5.37 6.52
CA LEU A 4 -7.00 -4.94 5.26
C LEU A 4 -5.74 -4.12 5.56
N CYS A 5 -4.59 -4.65 5.19
CA CYS A 5 -3.35 -3.90 5.13
C CYS A 5 -3.16 -3.30 3.73
N THR A 6 -2.74 -2.04 3.65
CA THR A 6 -2.51 -1.40 2.36
C THR A 6 -1.33 -0.44 2.42
N ASP A 7 -0.63 -0.25 1.29
CA ASP A 7 0.29 0.87 1.18
C ASP A 7 -0.51 2.19 1.09
N LYS A 8 0.12 3.29 1.43
CA LYS A 8 -0.46 4.64 1.33
C LYS A 8 -0.53 5.09 -0.13
N THR A 9 0.63 5.02 -0.81
CA THR A 9 0.82 5.60 -2.15
C THR A 9 0.09 4.77 -3.19
N GLY A 10 -0.66 5.48 -4.06
CA GLY A 10 -1.43 4.83 -5.12
C GLY A 10 -2.70 4.11 -4.66
N THR A 11 -2.85 3.79 -3.38
CA THR A 11 -4.07 3.17 -2.83
C THR A 11 -4.99 4.21 -2.19
N LEU A 12 -4.51 4.91 -1.15
CA LEU A 12 -5.24 6.02 -0.53
C LEU A 12 -5.08 7.33 -1.31
N THR A 13 -3.96 7.48 -2.00
CA THR A 13 -3.64 8.66 -2.80
C THR A 13 -3.77 8.38 -4.29
N GLN A 14 -3.88 9.44 -5.08
CA GLN A 14 -3.88 9.35 -6.54
C GLN A 14 -2.50 8.91 -7.03
N ASP A 15 -2.44 8.30 -8.23
CA ASP A 15 -1.16 7.99 -8.90
C ASP A 15 -0.55 9.24 -9.54
N LYS A 16 -0.67 10.37 -8.88
CA LYS A 16 -0.18 11.67 -9.34
C LYS A 16 0.45 12.40 -8.16
N VAL A 17 1.67 12.81 -8.34
CA VAL A 17 2.37 13.71 -7.43
C VAL A 17 2.36 15.10 -8.04
N VAL A 18 2.10 16.11 -7.24
CA VAL A 18 2.10 17.52 -7.66
C VAL A 18 3.22 18.26 -6.93
N LEU A 19 4.08 18.98 -7.66
CA LEU A 19 5.05 19.87 -7.05
C LEU A 19 4.35 21.17 -6.64
N GLU A 20 4.12 21.31 -5.34
CA GLU A 20 3.40 22.45 -4.76
C GLU A 20 4.33 23.63 -4.54
N TYR A 21 5.50 23.40 -3.91
CA TYR A 21 6.47 24.44 -3.62
C TYR A 21 7.89 24.04 -4.01
N HIS A 22 8.69 25.03 -4.45
CA HIS A 22 10.14 24.94 -4.66
C HIS A 22 10.81 26.06 -3.87
N LEU A 23 11.31 25.74 -2.69
CA LEU A 23 11.72 26.69 -1.67
C LEU A 23 13.23 26.71 -1.50
N ASN A 24 13.80 27.90 -1.29
CA ASN A 24 15.18 28.03 -0.85
C ASN A 24 15.34 27.67 0.64
N VAL A 25 16.56 27.76 1.16
CA VAL A 25 16.90 27.43 2.55
C VAL A 25 16.15 28.30 3.56
N ASP A 26 15.76 29.53 3.18
CA ASP A 26 14.97 30.45 4.01
C ASP A 26 13.45 30.20 3.91
N GLY A 27 13.02 29.22 3.13
CA GLY A 27 11.61 28.83 2.97
C GLY A 27 10.82 29.75 2.02
N LYS A 28 11.48 30.46 1.13
CA LYS A 28 10.87 31.29 0.08
C LYS A 28 10.94 30.59 -1.27
N GLU A 29 9.93 30.81 -2.13
CA GLU A 29 9.92 30.36 -3.51
C GLU A 29 11.19 30.80 -4.24
N ASP A 30 11.81 29.86 -4.99
CA ASP A 30 13.05 30.11 -5.71
C ASP A 30 13.17 29.20 -6.94
N ASP A 31 13.04 29.81 -8.13
CA ASP A 31 13.12 29.11 -9.42
C ASP A 31 14.48 28.43 -9.65
N ARG A 32 15.52 28.83 -8.94
CA ARG A 32 16.83 28.20 -9.02
C ARG A 32 16.80 26.77 -8.45
N VAL A 33 16.05 26.55 -7.38
CA VAL A 33 15.84 25.21 -6.79
C VAL A 33 15.13 24.32 -7.80
N LEU A 34 14.04 24.83 -8.40
CA LEU A 34 13.28 24.09 -9.42
C LEU A 34 14.15 23.77 -10.63
N ARG A 35 14.90 24.74 -11.14
CA ARG A 35 15.81 24.53 -12.28
C ARG A 35 16.82 23.40 -12.04
N HIS A 36 17.46 23.36 -10.87
CA HIS A 36 18.41 22.30 -10.55
C HIS A 36 17.73 20.95 -10.36
N ALA A 37 16.58 20.93 -9.70
CA ALA A 37 15.77 19.73 -9.59
C ALA A 37 15.35 19.19 -10.97
N PHE A 38 14.95 20.09 -11.88
CA PHE A 38 14.61 19.75 -13.26
C PHE A 38 15.81 19.13 -14.02
N LEU A 39 16.99 19.74 -13.94
CA LEU A 39 18.20 19.19 -14.56
C LEU A 39 18.49 17.76 -14.08
N ASN A 40 18.36 17.53 -12.77
CA ASN A 40 18.52 16.20 -12.20
C ASN A 40 17.44 15.23 -12.72
N SER A 41 16.15 15.60 -12.69
CA SER A 41 15.04 14.73 -13.13
C SER A 41 15.00 14.50 -14.63
N TYR A 42 15.39 15.49 -15.44
CA TYR A 42 15.36 15.40 -16.89
C TYR A 42 16.49 14.52 -17.44
N PHE A 43 17.72 14.73 -16.95
CA PHE A 43 18.92 14.07 -17.48
C PHE A 43 19.23 12.71 -16.85
N GLN A 44 18.51 12.28 -15.80
CA GLN A 44 18.65 10.92 -15.28
C GLN A 44 18.25 9.87 -16.35
N THR A 45 18.95 8.74 -16.36
CA THR A 45 18.59 7.57 -17.18
C THR A 45 17.65 6.63 -16.41
N GLY A 46 16.86 5.88 -17.17
CA GLY A 46 15.90 4.92 -16.61
C GLY A 46 14.47 5.45 -16.54
N LEU A 47 13.62 4.69 -15.87
CA LEU A 47 12.21 5.05 -15.68
C LEU A 47 12.09 6.23 -14.71
N LYS A 48 11.47 7.30 -15.18
CA LYS A 48 11.17 8.48 -14.36
C LYS A 48 10.05 8.13 -13.39
N ASN A 49 10.27 8.38 -12.11
CA ASN A 49 9.25 8.20 -11.09
C ASN A 49 8.27 9.39 -11.05
N LEU A 50 7.20 9.28 -10.26
CA LEU A 50 6.17 10.33 -10.17
C LEU A 50 6.72 11.69 -9.72
N ILE A 51 7.77 11.70 -8.89
CA ILE A 51 8.45 12.92 -8.42
C ILE A 51 9.17 13.60 -9.59
N ASP A 52 9.87 12.81 -10.40
CA ASP A 52 10.57 13.33 -11.58
C ASP A 52 9.59 13.94 -12.58
N LEU A 53 8.47 13.24 -12.81
CA LEU A 53 7.43 13.74 -13.71
C LEU A 53 6.82 15.04 -13.20
N ALA A 54 6.55 15.16 -11.90
CA ALA A 54 6.02 16.37 -11.29
C ALA A 54 6.97 17.57 -11.43
N VAL A 55 8.28 17.34 -11.23
CA VAL A 55 9.31 18.37 -11.39
C VAL A 55 9.45 18.81 -12.84
N ILE A 56 9.45 17.86 -13.77
CA ILE A 56 9.54 18.13 -15.22
C ILE A 56 8.32 18.92 -15.66
N GLN A 57 7.11 18.46 -15.34
CA GLN A 57 5.86 19.14 -15.69
C GLN A 57 5.85 20.58 -15.18
N LYS A 58 6.24 20.81 -13.93
CA LYS A 58 6.28 22.16 -13.34
C LYS A 58 7.25 23.10 -14.06
N GLN A 59 8.42 22.60 -14.45
CA GLN A 59 9.39 23.41 -15.20
C GLN A 59 8.96 23.65 -16.65
N GLU A 60 8.27 22.70 -17.28
CA GLU A 60 7.70 22.87 -18.63
C GLU A 60 6.68 23.99 -18.68
N GLU A 61 5.84 24.14 -17.64
CA GLU A 61 4.90 25.27 -17.50
C GLU A 61 5.63 26.62 -17.47
N LEU A 62 6.87 26.66 -17.00
CA LEU A 62 7.72 27.86 -16.90
C LEU A 62 8.71 28.03 -18.06
N GLY A 63 8.76 27.10 -19.00
CA GLY A 63 9.62 27.14 -20.17
C GLY A 63 10.93 26.36 -20.01
N ALA A 64 10.86 25.04 -20.16
CA ALA A 64 12.03 24.12 -20.00
C ALA A 64 13.00 24.11 -21.16
N GLN A 65 12.55 24.41 -22.41
CA GLN A 65 13.33 24.17 -23.64
C GLN A 65 14.67 24.87 -23.65
N ALA A 66 14.73 26.11 -23.20
CA ALA A 66 15.98 26.89 -23.13
C ALA A 66 16.99 26.32 -22.11
N LEU A 67 16.55 25.55 -21.12
CA LEU A 67 17.43 24.87 -20.16
C LEU A 67 18.03 23.60 -20.76
N VAL A 68 17.21 22.80 -21.46
CA VAL A 68 17.67 21.57 -22.11
C VAL A 68 18.74 21.86 -23.14
N GLU A 69 18.60 22.95 -23.91
CA GLU A 69 19.59 23.35 -24.91
C GLU A 69 20.92 23.86 -24.32
N LYS A 70 20.90 24.36 -23.08
CA LYS A 70 22.10 24.91 -22.41
C LYS A 70 22.98 23.89 -21.73
N TYR A 71 22.44 22.72 -21.41
CA TYR A 71 23.14 21.69 -20.65
C TYR A 71 23.19 20.38 -21.39
N THR A 72 24.29 19.65 -21.21
CA THR A 72 24.45 18.27 -21.67
C THR A 72 24.74 17.37 -20.49
N LYS A 73 24.20 16.15 -20.51
CA LYS A 73 24.51 15.14 -19.50
C LYS A 73 25.95 14.66 -19.70
N VAL A 74 26.69 14.56 -18.63
CA VAL A 74 28.06 14.01 -18.61
C VAL A 74 28.06 12.65 -17.91
N ASP A 75 27.44 12.54 -16.73
CA ASP A 75 27.42 11.32 -15.94
C ASP A 75 26.25 11.30 -14.98
N GLU A 76 26.03 10.19 -14.27
CA GLU A 76 25.06 10.09 -13.17
C GLU A 76 25.53 9.11 -12.09
N ILE A 77 25.09 9.37 -10.87
CA ILE A 77 25.18 8.46 -9.73
C ILE A 77 23.74 8.01 -9.41
N PRO A 78 23.36 6.76 -9.76
CA PRO A 78 21.99 6.30 -9.63
C PRO A 78 21.48 6.36 -8.20
N PHE A 79 20.16 6.32 -8.06
CA PHE A 79 19.51 6.25 -6.75
C PHE A 79 19.93 4.98 -6.00
N ASP A 80 20.17 5.14 -4.71
CA ASP A 80 20.50 4.05 -3.80
C ASP A 80 19.65 4.16 -2.53
N PHE A 81 19.05 3.06 -2.08
CA PHE A 81 18.15 3.02 -0.93
C PHE A 81 18.86 3.32 0.40
N GLN A 82 20.15 3.02 0.52
CA GLN A 82 20.93 3.34 1.73
C GLN A 82 21.29 4.82 1.75
N ARG A 83 21.71 5.36 0.60
CA ARG A 83 22.07 6.78 0.46
C ARG A 83 20.85 7.70 0.34
N ARG A 84 19.68 7.19 -0.06
CA ARG A 84 18.40 7.91 -0.28
C ARG A 84 18.55 9.19 -1.11
N ARG A 85 19.45 9.19 -2.09
CA ARG A 85 19.71 10.31 -2.99
C ARG A 85 20.22 9.81 -4.33
N MET A 86 20.11 10.67 -5.33
CA MET A 86 20.67 10.46 -6.67
C MET A 86 21.28 11.75 -7.19
N SER A 87 22.25 11.62 -8.05
CA SER A 87 22.98 12.74 -8.63
C SER A 87 23.10 12.62 -10.15
N VAL A 88 23.05 13.76 -10.81
CA VAL A 88 23.34 13.87 -12.26
C VAL A 88 24.42 14.93 -12.43
N VAL A 89 25.40 14.65 -13.28
CA VAL A 89 26.43 15.59 -13.70
C VAL A 89 26.03 16.17 -15.04
N VAL A 90 25.87 17.48 -15.09
CA VAL A 90 25.59 18.22 -16.32
C VAL A 90 26.73 19.20 -16.61
N GLN A 91 26.93 19.47 -17.89
CA GLN A 91 27.91 20.45 -18.36
C GLN A 91 27.19 21.54 -19.14
N ASP A 92 27.52 22.78 -18.86
CA ASP A 92 27.06 23.92 -19.65
C ASP A 92 27.92 24.15 -20.92
N TRP A 93 27.51 25.09 -21.74
CA TRP A 93 28.20 25.42 -23.01
C TRP A 93 29.59 26.05 -22.78
N GLU A 94 29.91 26.54 -21.59
CA GLU A 94 31.24 27.05 -21.21
C GLU A 94 32.16 25.92 -20.72
N GLY A 95 31.69 24.69 -20.70
CA GLY A 95 32.44 23.55 -20.22
C GLY A 95 32.47 23.36 -18.71
N LYS A 96 31.70 24.15 -17.95
CA LYS A 96 31.58 24.04 -16.51
C LYS A 96 30.69 22.89 -16.13
N THR A 97 31.18 21.95 -15.32
CA THR A 97 30.42 20.82 -14.82
C THR A 97 29.70 21.15 -13.51
N GLN A 98 28.50 20.61 -13.34
CA GLN A 98 27.70 20.72 -12.14
C GLN A 98 27.16 19.34 -11.76
N LEU A 99 27.46 18.90 -10.54
CA LEU A 99 26.81 17.76 -9.90
C LEU A 99 25.56 18.28 -9.21
N VAL A 100 24.40 17.84 -9.64
CA VAL A 100 23.11 18.18 -9.03
C VAL A 100 22.54 16.95 -8.35
N THR A 101 22.30 17.03 -7.07
CA THR A 101 21.81 15.93 -6.23
C THR A 101 20.45 16.28 -5.63
N LYS A 102 19.51 15.32 -5.67
CA LYS A 102 18.25 15.37 -4.92
C LYS A 102 18.12 14.15 -4.03
N GLY A 103 17.53 14.33 -2.85
CA GLY A 103 17.39 13.24 -1.89
C GLY A 103 16.61 13.63 -0.64
N ALA A 104 16.48 12.69 0.29
CA ALA A 104 15.82 12.92 1.56
C ALA A 104 16.58 14.00 2.35
N VAL A 105 15.83 14.85 3.08
CA VAL A 105 16.37 16.06 3.70
C VAL A 105 17.50 15.75 4.68
N GLU A 106 17.30 14.74 5.53
CA GLU A 106 18.26 14.34 6.56
C GLU A 106 19.59 13.88 5.93
N GLU A 107 19.54 13.02 4.93
CA GLU A 107 20.71 12.49 4.22
C GLU A 107 21.41 13.56 3.38
N MET A 108 20.66 14.49 2.80
CA MET A 108 21.22 15.62 2.07
C MET A 108 21.95 16.60 3.00
N LEU A 109 21.44 16.87 4.19
CA LEU A 109 22.10 17.68 5.19
C LEU A 109 23.44 17.08 5.66
N GLN A 110 23.60 15.76 5.63
CA GLN A 110 24.86 15.10 5.99
C GLN A 110 25.95 15.30 4.94
N CYS A 111 25.58 15.36 3.64
CA CYS A 111 26.56 15.54 2.56
C CYS A 111 26.82 17.02 2.19
N CYS A 112 26.02 17.96 2.70
CA CYS A 112 26.20 19.39 2.47
C CYS A 112 27.09 20.01 3.56
N ALA A 113 28.11 20.79 3.12
CA ALA A 113 28.93 21.61 3.98
C ALA A 113 28.53 23.10 3.92
N TRP A 114 27.80 23.48 2.89
CA TRP A 114 27.43 24.84 2.58
C TRP A 114 25.93 24.94 2.31
N ALA A 115 25.37 26.14 2.46
CA ALA A 115 24.01 26.47 2.06
C ALA A 115 23.97 27.81 1.33
N GLU A 116 23.07 27.94 0.38
CA GLU A 116 22.82 29.21 -0.30
C GLU A 116 21.70 29.97 0.41
N CYS A 117 22.06 31.05 1.07
CA CYS A 117 21.16 31.94 1.79
C CYS A 117 21.17 33.32 1.13
N GLY A 118 20.04 33.80 0.61
CA GLY A 118 19.93 35.12 -0.01
C GLY A 118 20.91 35.35 -1.16
N GLY A 119 21.21 34.34 -1.99
CA GLY A 119 22.15 34.41 -3.10
C GLY A 119 23.64 34.35 -2.71
N ARG A 120 23.95 34.08 -1.43
CA ARG A 120 25.33 33.89 -0.94
C ARG A 120 25.52 32.47 -0.41
N VAL A 121 26.65 31.87 -0.76
CA VAL A 121 27.05 30.57 -0.23
C VAL A 121 27.75 30.78 1.12
N LEU A 122 27.15 30.23 2.17
CA LEU A 122 27.61 30.30 3.55
C LEU A 122 27.83 28.89 4.11
N PRO A 123 28.71 28.72 5.11
CA PRO A 123 28.85 27.46 5.82
C PRO A 123 27.48 26.97 6.36
N LEU A 124 27.21 25.67 6.24
CA LEU A 124 25.97 25.07 6.76
C LEU A 124 26.12 24.89 8.29
N GLU A 125 25.86 25.93 9.03
CA GLU A 125 25.89 25.93 10.49
C GLU A 125 24.69 25.19 11.08
N GLU A 126 24.81 24.78 12.34
CA GLU A 126 23.75 24.05 13.05
C GLU A 126 22.42 24.81 13.10
N GLY A 127 22.46 26.14 13.25
CA GLY A 127 21.26 26.97 13.23
C GLY A 127 20.51 26.95 11.88
N VAL A 128 21.24 26.81 10.75
CA VAL A 128 20.63 26.65 9.42
C VAL A 128 20.05 25.26 9.26
N ARG A 129 20.78 24.23 9.72
CA ARG A 129 20.29 22.84 9.72
C ARG A 129 18.96 22.70 10.44
N GLN A 130 18.86 23.25 11.64
CA GLN A 130 17.65 23.22 12.46
C GLN A 130 16.47 23.95 11.78
N ARG A 131 16.70 25.09 11.15
CA ARG A 131 15.65 25.79 10.39
C ARG A 131 15.14 24.97 9.21
N VAL A 132 16.04 24.34 8.44
CA VAL A 132 15.68 23.48 7.31
C VAL A 132 14.85 22.28 7.79
N LEU A 133 15.29 21.60 8.85
CA LEU A 133 14.56 20.47 9.43
C LEU A 133 13.19 20.87 9.99
N ALA A 134 13.12 22.03 10.67
CA ALA A 134 11.86 22.57 11.18
C ALA A 134 10.88 22.88 10.04
N LYS A 135 11.35 23.53 8.96
CA LYS A 135 10.51 23.84 7.80
C LYS A 135 10.08 22.60 7.05
N ALA A 136 10.98 21.64 6.84
CA ALA A 136 10.62 20.34 6.27
C ALA A 136 9.59 19.61 7.16
N GLY A 137 9.77 19.64 8.48
CA GLY A 137 8.82 19.08 9.43
C GLY A 137 7.43 19.73 9.41
N GLU A 138 7.37 21.06 9.21
CA GLU A 138 6.11 21.79 9.02
C GLU A 138 5.38 21.34 7.75
N LEU A 139 6.07 21.32 6.61
CA LEU A 139 5.51 20.88 5.34
C LEU A 139 5.06 19.41 5.37
N ASN A 140 5.87 18.53 5.98
CA ASN A 140 5.51 17.14 6.18
C ASN A 140 4.23 17.00 7.04
N SER A 141 4.04 17.85 8.05
CA SER A 141 2.82 17.83 8.88
C SER A 141 1.56 18.32 8.13
N GLN A 142 1.75 19.02 7.01
CA GLN A 142 0.70 19.41 6.07
C GLN A 142 0.42 18.32 5.01
N GLY A 143 1.12 17.18 5.06
CA GLY A 143 0.95 16.06 4.14
C GLY A 143 1.84 16.11 2.90
N MET A 144 2.80 17.02 2.85
CA MET A 144 3.72 17.15 1.72
C MET A 144 4.99 16.31 1.94
N ARG A 145 5.45 15.66 0.89
CA ARG A 145 6.76 15.01 0.87
C ARG A 145 7.82 16.04 0.54
N VAL A 146 8.84 16.16 1.37
CA VAL A 146 9.92 17.12 1.18
C VAL A 146 11.21 16.44 0.72
N ILE A 147 11.82 16.98 -0.35
CA ILE A 147 13.08 16.50 -0.93
C ILE A 147 14.02 17.69 -1.03
N ALA A 148 15.24 17.51 -0.54
CA ALA A 148 16.29 18.53 -0.65
C ALA A 148 17.00 18.46 -2.00
N VAL A 149 17.46 19.63 -2.46
CA VAL A 149 18.24 19.81 -3.69
C VAL A 149 19.55 20.51 -3.35
N ALA A 150 20.65 19.93 -3.80
CA ALA A 150 21.99 20.47 -3.60
C ALA A 150 22.80 20.43 -4.90
N GLN A 151 23.85 21.26 -4.97
CA GLN A 151 24.78 21.28 -6.09
C GLN A 151 26.24 21.30 -5.64
N LYS A 152 27.12 20.87 -6.53
CA LYS A 152 28.57 21.08 -6.43
C LYS A 152 29.11 21.42 -7.81
N THR A 153 29.86 22.50 -7.91
CA THR A 153 30.48 22.96 -9.17
C THR A 153 31.84 22.30 -9.33
N ASN A 154 32.13 21.79 -10.54
CA ASN A 154 33.36 21.11 -10.90
C ASN A 154 33.78 20.03 -9.86
N PRO A 155 32.93 19.00 -9.64
CA PRO A 155 33.12 18.03 -8.56
C PRO A 155 34.40 17.23 -8.72
N SER A 156 34.68 16.73 -9.90
CA SER A 156 35.89 15.99 -10.31
C SER A 156 36.16 16.22 -11.78
N PRO A 157 37.34 15.85 -12.30
CA PRO A 157 37.61 15.84 -13.74
C PRO A 157 36.63 14.95 -14.49
N ALA A 158 36.30 15.31 -15.72
CA ALA A 158 35.36 14.54 -16.53
C ALA A 158 35.80 13.07 -16.67
N GLY A 159 34.84 12.14 -16.43
CA GLY A 159 35.10 10.69 -16.47
C GLY A 159 35.61 10.08 -15.15
N GLN A 160 35.69 10.85 -14.06
CA GLN A 160 36.11 10.37 -12.73
C GLN A 160 35.05 10.60 -11.63
N PHE A 161 33.79 10.78 -12.00
CA PHE A 161 32.71 11.02 -11.05
C PHE A 161 32.39 9.77 -10.25
N SER A 162 32.17 9.95 -8.95
CA SER A 162 31.84 8.85 -8.03
C SER A 162 30.99 9.34 -6.86
N VAL A 163 30.57 8.41 -6.01
CA VAL A 163 29.84 8.70 -4.76
C VAL A 163 30.60 9.67 -3.83
N GLU A 164 31.95 9.71 -3.92
CA GLU A 164 32.76 10.63 -3.12
C GLU A 164 32.51 12.09 -3.49
N ASP A 165 32.06 12.39 -4.70
CA ASP A 165 31.72 13.73 -5.14
C ASP A 165 30.46 14.27 -4.44
N GLU A 166 29.61 13.38 -3.91
CA GLU A 166 28.43 13.75 -3.12
C GLU A 166 28.78 14.28 -1.70
N ARG A 167 29.95 14.87 -1.51
CA ARG A 167 30.41 15.48 -0.26
C ARG A 167 30.76 16.94 -0.43
N GLY A 168 30.58 17.73 0.63
CA GLY A 168 30.90 19.16 0.62
C GLY A 168 30.00 19.96 -0.33
N MET A 169 28.78 19.54 -0.51
CA MET A 169 27.81 20.15 -1.41
C MET A 169 27.24 21.45 -0.87
N VAL A 170 26.66 22.27 -1.74
CA VAL A 170 25.89 23.47 -1.41
C VAL A 170 24.41 23.13 -1.45
N LEU A 171 23.75 23.20 -0.30
CA LEU A 171 22.30 23.06 -0.21
C LEU A 171 21.64 24.30 -0.84
N LEU A 172 20.81 24.10 -1.85
CA LEU A 172 20.04 25.16 -2.52
C LEU A 172 18.68 25.40 -1.84
N GLY A 173 18.01 24.30 -1.45
CA GLY A 173 16.69 24.34 -0.88
C GLY A 173 15.99 23.01 -0.99
N PHE A 174 14.67 23.03 -1.08
CA PHE A 174 13.86 21.84 -1.10
C PHE A 174 12.59 22.00 -1.95
N LEU A 175 12.11 20.86 -2.41
CA LEU A 175 10.84 20.69 -3.10
C LEU A 175 9.82 20.15 -2.12
N ALA A 176 8.62 20.68 -2.11
CA ALA A 176 7.50 20.12 -1.39
C ALA A 176 6.47 19.58 -2.38
N LEU A 177 6.24 18.28 -2.31
CA LEU A 177 5.40 17.54 -3.23
C LEU A 177 4.17 17.04 -2.50
N LEU A 178 3.01 17.25 -3.09
CA LEU A 178 1.72 16.78 -2.58
C LEU A 178 1.33 15.50 -3.30
N ASP A 179 0.87 14.53 -2.51
CA ASP A 179 0.32 13.26 -2.96
C ASP A 179 -1.18 13.27 -2.63
N PRO A 180 -2.05 13.79 -3.53
CA PRO A 180 -3.43 14.09 -3.20
C PRO A 180 -4.22 12.81 -2.90
N PRO A 181 -5.06 12.78 -1.85
CA PRO A 181 -5.90 11.63 -1.56
C PRO A 181 -6.93 11.41 -2.67
N LYS A 182 -7.34 10.16 -2.85
CA LYS A 182 -8.47 9.83 -3.73
C LYS A 182 -9.78 10.31 -3.12
N ALA A 183 -10.66 10.85 -3.95
CA ALA A 183 -11.98 11.33 -3.50
C ALA A 183 -12.83 10.19 -2.89
N THR A 184 -12.66 8.96 -3.35
CA THR A 184 -13.39 7.77 -2.89
C THR A 184 -12.80 7.14 -1.64
N ALA A 185 -11.55 7.46 -1.24
CA ALA A 185 -10.84 6.77 -0.18
C ALA A 185 -11.57 6.83 1.17
N GLN A 186 -12.10 8.01 1.54
CA GLN A 186 -12.83 8.17 2.80
C GLN A 186 -14.08 7.29 2.84
N ALA A 187 -14.90 7.33 1.79
CA ALA A 187 -16.14 6.55 1.71
C ALA A 187 -15.84 5.04 1.74
N ALA A 188 -14.81 4.60 1.03
CA ALA A 188 -14.40 3.21 0.99
C ALA A 188 -13.89 2.70 2.35
N ILE A 189 -13.10 3.49 3.08
CA ILE A 189 -12.62 3.14 4.42
C ILE A 189 -13.81 3.01 5.38
N GLN A 190 -14.75 3.95 5.34
CA GLN A 190 -15.95 3.91 6.19
C GLN A 190 -16.80 2.68 5.88
N ALA A 191 -17.05 2.38 4.59
CA ALA A 191 -17.80 1.21 4.19
C ALA A 191 -17.12 -0.10 4.65
N LEU A 192 -15.80 -0.24 4.50
CA LEU A 192 -15.06 -1.40 4.99
C LEU A 192 -15.19 -1.55 6.52
N GLN A 193 -15.11 -0.44 7.28
CA GLN A 193 -15.27 -0.45 8.73
C GLN A 193 -16.69 -0.83 9.17
N GLU A 194 -17.73 -0.39 8.45
CA GLU A 194 -19.13 -0.79 8.70
C GLU A 194 -19.34 -2.29 8.53
N TYR A 195 -18.53 -2.93 7.67
CA TYR A 195 -18.51 -4.38 7.50
C TYR A 195 -17.46 -5.08 8.39
N GLY A 196 -16.95 -4.43 9.43
CA GLY A 196 -16.03 -5.02 10.39
C GLY A 196 -14.65 -5.35 9.82
N VAL A 197 -14.22 -4.64 8.78
CA VAL A 197 -12.85 -4.73 8.24
C VAL A 197 -12.01 -3.58 8.77
N SER A 198 -11.00 -3.89 9.58
CA SER A 198 -10.04 -2.92 10.08
C SER A 198 -9.02 -2.58 8.99
N VAL A 199 -8.87 -1.30 8.67
CA VAL A 199 -7.87 -0.84 7.68
C VAL A 199 -6.60 -0.42 8.39
N LYS A 200 -5.46 -0.98 7.96
CA LYS A 200 -4.11 -0.66 8.48
C LYS A 200 -3.21 -0.19 7.35
N ILE A 201 -2.46 0.88 7.59
CA ILE A 201 -1.55 1.48 6.61
C ILE A 201 -0.12 1.05 6.92
N LEU A 202 0.52 0.37 5.96
CA LEU A 202 1.91 -0.09 6.03
C LEU A 202 2.72 0.59 4.92
N THR A 203 3.45 1.65 5.26
CA THR A 203 4.13 2.47 4.25
C THR A 203 5.61 2.70 4.54
N GLY A 204 6.40 2.88 3.49
CA GLY A 204 7.79 3.37 3.58
C GLY A 204 7.91 4.87 3.80
N ASP A 205 6.80 5.62 3.72
CA ASP A 205 6.78 7.07 3.84
C ASP A 205 6.99 7.57 5.27
N ASN A 206 7.22 8.89 5.38
CA ASN A 206 7.38 9.59 6.66
C ASN A 206 6.07 9.57 7.46
N GLU A 207 6.19 9.43 8.79
CA GLU A 207 5.07 9.36 9.73
C GLU A 207 4.15 10.60 9.68
N LYS A 208 4.72 11.81 9.54
CA LYS A 208 3.93 13.04 9.51
C LYS A 208 3.08 13.16 8.24
N VAL A 209 3.68 12.82 7.09
CA VAL A 209 2.96 12.79 5.80
C VAL A 209 1.83 11.76 5.86
N THR A 210 2.13 10.56 6.36
CA THR A 210 1.13 9.49 6.47
C THR A 210 -0.01 9.88 7.41
N GLN A 211 0.31 10.47 8.57
CA GLN A 211 -0.69 10.95 9.51
C GLN A 211 -1.60 12.03 8.91
N ALA A 212 -1.03 12.97 8.13
CA ALA A 212 -1.81 14.01 7.47
C ALA A 212 -2.78 13.42 6.44
N ILE A 213 -2.33 12.48 5.62
CA ILE A 213 -3.19 11.78 4.65
C ILE A 213 -4.29 10.97 5.36
N CYS A 214 -3.94 10.21 6.41
CA CYS A 214 -4.93 9.46 7.18
C CYS A 214 -6.03 10.35 7.74
N ARG A 215 -5.70 11.55 8.27
CA ARG A 215 -6.68 12.53 8.72
C ARG A 215 -7.61 13.01 7.60
N GLN A 216 -7.04 13.26 6.40
CA GLN A 216 -7.82 13.73 5.24
C GLN A 216 -8.81 12.66 4.75
N VAL A 217 -8.47 11.37 4.85
CA VAL A 217 -9.35 10.26 4.47
C VAL A 217 -10.21 9.75 5.64
N GLY A 218 -10.22 10.45 6.78
CA GLY A 218 -11.07 10.10 7.93
C GLY A 218 -10.63 8.87 8.71
N LEU A 219 -9.38 8.40 8.55
CA LEU A 219 -8.83 7.27 9.30
C LEU A 219 -8.20 7.79 10.61
N PRO A 220 -8.75 7.42 11.79
CA PRO A 220 -8.19 7.87 13.07
C PRO A 220 -6.81 7.25 13.31
N VAL A 221 -5.86 8.09 13.72
CA VAL A 221 -4.49 7.68 14.02
C VAL A 221 -4.13 8.15 15.42
N GLU A 222 -4.21 7.25 16.39
CA GLU A 222 -3.83 7.52 17.79
C GLU A 222 -2.32 7.33 18.00
N ARG A 223 -1.78 6.28 17.40
CA ARG A 223 -0.37 5.91 17.52
C ARG A 223 0.18 5.41 16.18
N ILE A 224 1.45 5.73 15.93
CA ILE A 224 2.21 5.25 14.77
C ILE A 224 3.41 4.45 15.27
N LEU A 225 3.68 3.30 14.66
CA LEU A 225 4.93 2.56 14.83
C LEU A 225 5.87 2.80 13.64
N LEU A 226 7.13 3.07 13.95
CA LEU A 226 8.17 3.26 12.94
C LEU A 226 8.91 1.94 12.66
N GLY A 227 9.52 1.85 11.48
CA GLY A 227 10.37 0.71 11.14
C GLY A 227 11.49 0.46 12.14
N THR A 228 12.08 1.52 12.70
CA THR A 228 13.09 1.45 13.78
C THR A 228 12.56 0.87 15.09
N ASP A 229 11.28 1.12 15.41
CA ASP A 229 10.65 0.55 16.59
C ASP A 229 10.46 -0.96 16.42
N LEU A 230 10.09 -1.39 15.20
CA LEU A 230 9.90 -2.81 14.88
C LEU A 230 11.18 -3.64 15.04
N GLU A 231 12.36 -3.06 14.78
CA GLU A 231 13.65 -3.75 14.94
C GLU A 231 13.92 -4.13 16.40
N SER A 232 13.43 -3.33 17.34
CA SER A 232 13.64 -3.53 18.77
C SER A 232 12.60 -4.45 19.43
N LEU A 233 11.48 -4.77 18.75
CA LEU A 233 10.36 -5.53 19.27
C LEU A 233 10.45 -7.01 18.88
N ASP A 234 10.19 -7.89 19.84
CA ASP A 234 9.93 -9.31 19.56
C ASP A 234 8.54 -9.51 18.92
N ASP A 235 8.33 -10.66 18.27
CA ASP A 235 7.09 -10.94 17.53
C ASP A 235 5.85 -11.03 18.45
N GLN A 236 6.01 -11.45 19.70
CA GLN A 236 4.90 -11.51 20.65
C GLN A 236 4.43 -10.12 21.09
N THR A 237 5.37 -9.23 21.38
CA THR A 237 5.07 -7.84 21.76
C THR A 237 4.52 -7.06 20.55
N LEU A 238 5.13 -7.24 19.38
CA LEU A 238 4.64 -6.63 18.14
C LEU A 238 3.23 -7.10 17.82
N GLY A 239 2.89 -8.39 18.01
CA GLY A 239 1.56 -8.93 17.79
C GLY A 239 0.48 -8.29 18.66
N ARG A 240 0.80 -8.00 19.94
CA ARG A 240 -0.13 -7.27 20.81
C ARG A 240 -0.35 -5.82 20.38
N LEU A 241 0.72 -5.14 19.98
CA LEU A 241 0.65 -3.76 19.54
C LEU A 241 -0.01 -3.63 18.16
N ALA A 242 0.23 -4.57 17.26
CA ALA A 242 -0.27 -4.52 15.89
C ALA A 242 -1.79 -4.63 15.79
N GLU A 243 -2.47 -5.22 16.78
CA GLU A 243 -3.93 -5.24 16.85
C GLU A 243 -4.53 -3.83 16.95
N ASP A 244 -3.96 -2.97 17.81
CA ASP A 244 -4.47 -1.62 18.09
C ASP A 244 -3.92 -0.55 17.13
N ILE A 245 -2.76 -0.79 16.51
CA ILE A 245 -2.11 0.22 15.68
C ILE A 245 -2.67 0.22 14.27
N THR A 246 -3.05 1.42 13.81
CA THR A 246 -3.59 1.66 12.47
C THR A 246 -2.50 1.98 11.45
N VAL A 247 -1.40 2.63 11.87
CA VAL A 247 -0.37 3.14 10.94
C VAL A 247 1.02 2.66 11.33
N PHE A 248 1.71 2.09 10.34
CA PHE A 248 3.13 1.71 10.40
C PHE A 248 3.87 2.49 9.31
N ALA A 249 4.87 3.29 9.70
CA ALA A 249 5.57 4.21 8.81
C ALA A 249 7.07 3.91 8.73
N LYS A 250 7.73 4.37 7.65
CA LYS A 250 9.17 4.13 7.38
C LYS A 250 9.53 2.64 7.37
N LEU A 251 8.64 1.79 6.90
CA LEU A 251 8.85 0.35 6.83
C LEU A 251 9.70 -0.05 5.62
N SER A 252 10.57 -1.05 5.82
CA SER A 252 11.15 -1.83 4.72
C SER A 252 10.14 -2.86 4.19
N PRO A 253 10.34 -3.43 2.99
CA PRO A 253 9.49 -4.50 2.47
C PRO A 253 9.40 -5.72 3.39
N GLU A 254 10.50 -6.11 4.02
CA GLU A 254 10.56 -7.21 4.96
C GLU A 254 9.77 -6.93 6.24
N GLN A 255 9.82 -5.67 6.72
CA GLN A 255 9.06 -5.24 7.89
C GLN A 255 7.55 -5.22 7.61
N LYS A 256 7.13 -4.81 6.39
CA LYS A 256 5.72 -4.92 5.95
C LYS A 256 5.26 -6.39 6.00
N ALA A 257 6.02 -7.30 5.42
CA ALA A 257 5.70 -8.73 5.43
C ALA A 257 5.68 -9.32 6.85
N ARG A 258 6.57 -8.87 7.74
CA ARG A 258 6.60 -9.29 9.16
C ARG A 258 5.31 -8.90 9.89
N VAL A 259 4.84 -7.65 9.74
CA VAL A 259 3.58 -7.20 10.36
C VAL A 259 2.40 -8.03 9.87
N VAL A 260 2.29 -8.25 8.56
CA VAL A 260 1.22 -9.07 7.97
C VAL A 260 1.23 -10.49 8.51
N ARG A 261 2.40 -11.13 8.56
CA ARG A 261 2.55 -12.50 9.11
C ARG A 261 2.11 -12.58 10.57
N ILE A 262 2.52 -11.61 11.38
CA ILE A 262 2.19 -11.60 12.82
C ILE A 262 0.68 -11.43 13.03
N LEU A 263 0.00 -10.58 12.26
CA LEU A 263 -1.45 -10.44 12.33
C LEU A 263 -2.17 -11.75 11.97
N ARG A 264 -1.69 -12.51 10.98
CA ARG A 264 -2.21 -13.84 10.63
C ARG A 264 -1.98 -14.86 11.76
N GLU A 265 -0.80 -14.87 12.37
CA GLU A 265 -0.46 -15.75 13.50
C GLU A 265 -1.34 -15.48 14.73
N LYS A 266 -1.92 -14.27 14.81
CA LYS A 266 -2.93 -13.90 15.82
C LYS A 266 -4.34 -14.40 15.52
N GLY A 267 -4.54 -15.01 14.37
CA GLY A 267 -5.83 -15.58 13.95
C GLY A 267 -6.66 -14.67 13.06
N HIS A 268 -6.12 -13.51 12.64
CA HIS A 268 -6.80 -12.64 11.68
C HIS A 268 -6.69 -13.17 10.25
N THR A 269 -7.73 -12.91 9.46
CA THR A 269 -7.71 -13.13 8.01
C THR A 269 -7.29 -11.83 7.33
N VAL A 270 -6.03 -11.74 6.95
CA VAL A 270 -5.40 -10.51 6.48
C VAL A 270 -5.41 -10.43 4.96
N GLY A 271 -6.00 -9.36 4.42
CA GLY A 271 -5.78 -8.93 3.04
C GLY A 271 -4.65 -7.92 2.97
N TYR A 272 -3.86 -7.95 1.90
CA TYR A 272 -2.88 -6.91 1.60
C TYR A 272 -3.07 -6.38 0.20
N MET A 273 -3.26 -5.05 0.08
CA MET A 273 -3.36 -4.37 -1.21
C MET A 273 -2.12 -3.53 -1.48
N GLY A 274 -1.48 -3.78 -2.62
CA GLY A 274 -0.29 -3.05 -3.07
C GLY A 274 -0.09 -3.12 -4.57
N ASP A 275 0.72 -2.21 -5.12
CA ASP A 275 0.98 -2.07 -6.55
C ASP A 275 2.47 -2.01 -6.91
N GLY A 276 3.34 -1.90 -5.91
CA GLY A 276 4.79 -1.78 -6.07
C GLY A 276 5.56 -3.08 -5.84
N ILE A 277 6.82 -3.09 -6.27
CA ILE A 277 7.77 -4.17 -5.98
C ILE A 277 7.93 -4.37 -4.47
N ASN A 278 7.88 -3.27 -3.70
CA ASN A 278 8.04 -3.27 -2.25
C ASN A 278 6.90 -3.96 -1.51
N ASP A 279 5.78 -4.23 -2.18
CA ASP A 279 4.59 -4.84 -1.59
C ASP A 279 4.50 -6.35 -1.83
N ALA A 280 5.25 -6.88 -2.80
CA ALA A 280 5.18 -8.29 -3.18
C ALA A 280 5.41 -9.25 -2.00
N ALA A 281 6.38 -8.96 -1.13
CA ALA A 281 6.65 -9.79 0.05
C ALA A 281 5.49 -9.78 1.05
N ALA A 282 4.86 -8.62 1.27
CA ALA A 282 3.71 -8.47 2.17
C ALA A 282 2.44 -9.11 1.58
N MET A 283 2.20 -8.96 0.26
CA MET A 283 1.11 -9.64 -0.44
C MET A 283 1.23 -11.16 -0.34
N LYS A 284 2.44 -11.71 -0.51
CA LYS A 284 2.68 -13.15 -0.36
C LYS A 284 2.51 -13.63 1.07
N ALA A 285 2.74 -12.78 2.06
CA ALA A 285 2.55 -13.10 3.48
C ALA A 285 1.07 -13.03 3.90
N ALA A 286 0.21 -12.34 3.16
CA ALA A 286 -1.22 -12.21 3.44
C ALA A 286 -2.01 -13.47 3.09
N ASP A 287 -3.25 -13.59 3.60
CA ASP A 287 -4.20 -14.62 3.18
C ASP A 287 -4.78 -14.29 1.80
N VAL A 288 -4.97 -13.00 1.50
CA VAL A 288 -5.44 -12.51 0.22
C VAL A 288 -4.55 -11.35 -0.23
N GLY A 289 -3.65 -11.61 -1.18
CA GLY A 289 -2.91 -10.57 -1.88
C GLY A 289 -3.79 -9.92 -2.95
N VAL A 290 -3.91 -8.61 -2.94
CA VAL A 290 -4.70 -7.84 -3.92
C VAL A 290 -3.78 -6.86 -4.64
N SER A 291 -3.85 -6.82 -5.95
CA SER A 291 -3.15 -5.85 -6.79
C SER A 291 -4.11 -5.17 -7.75
N VAL A 292 -3.60 -4.31 -8.60
CA VAL A 292 -4.38 -3.57 -9.60
C VAL A 292 -3.79 -3.78 -11.00
N ASP A 293 -4.59 -3.59 -12.04
CA ASP A 293 -4.14 -3.79 -13.43
C ASP A 293 -2.96 -2.89 -13.82
N THR A 294 -2.90 -1.69 -13.26
CA THR A 294 -1.80 -0.72 -13.48
C THR A 294 -0.55 -0.98 -12.65
N ALA A 295 -0.53 -2.00 -11.79
CA ALA A 295 0.60 -2.36 -10.95
C ALA A 295 1.77 -2.94 -11.75
N VAL A 296 2.96 -2.96 -11.13
CA VAL A 296 4.12 -3.64 -11.71
C VAL A 296 3.87 -5.15 -11.81
N ASP A 297 4.49 -5.80 -12.80
CA ASP A 297 4.22 -7.21 -13.12
C ASP A 297 4.43 -8.14 -11.93
N ILE A 298 5.49 -7.94 -11.15
CA ILE A 298 5.76 -8.76 -9.96
C ILE A 298 4.66 -8.65 -8.90
N ALA A 299 4.02 -7.48 -8.77
CA ALA A 299 2.89 -7.30 -7.86
C ALA A 299 1.66 -8.07 -8.36
N LYS A 300 1.37 -8.00 -9.67
CA LYS A 300 0.27 -8.74 -10.30
C LYS A 300 0.47 -10.26 -10.23
N GLU A 301 1.68 -10.75 -10.46
CA GLU A 301 2.00 -12.18 -10.37
C GLU A 301 1.91 -12.73 -8.94
N THR A 302 2.17 -11.88 -7.94
CA THR A 302 2.11 -12.27 -6.53
C THR A 302 0.71 -12.22 -5.96
N ALA A 303 -0.17 -11.40 -6.55
CA ALA A 303 -1.53 -11.19 -6.06
C ALA A 303 -2.45 -12.39 -6.34
N SER A 304 -3.35 -12.68 -5.40
CA SER A 304 -4.44 -13.65 -5.57
C SER A 304 -5.60 -13.06 -6.39
N VAL A 305 -5.77 -11.74 -6.34
CA VAL A 305 -6.82 -10.97 -7.02
C VAL A 305 -6.20 -9.72 -7.64
N VAL A 306 -6.55 -9.44 -8.90
CA VAL A 306 -6.16 -8.21 -9.59
C VAL A 306 -7.42 -7.42 -9.89
N LEU A 307 -7.53 -6.22 -9.32
CA LEU A 307 -8.63 -5.30 -9.58
C LEU A 307 -8.38 -4.59 -10.93
N LEU A 308 -9.40 -4.50 -11.75
CA LEU A 308 -9.33 -3.79 -13.04
C LEU A 308 -9.36 -2.27 -12.85
N GLU A 309 -9.88 -1.80 -11.72
CA GLU A 309 -9.88 -0.40 -11.32
C GLU A 309 -9.15 -0.25 -9.99
N LYS A 310 -8.28 0.75 -9.92
CA LYS A 310 -7.49 1.05 -8.73
C LYS A 310 -8.32 1.88 -7.74
N ASP A 311 -9.38 1.29 -7.19
CA ASP A 311 -10.29 1.92 -6.23
C ASP A 311 -10.62 0.97 -5.07
N LEU A 312 -10.56 1.50 -3.83
CA LEU A 312 -10.92 0.77 -2.61
C LEU A 312 -12.44 0.44 -2.56
N MET A 313 -13.29 1.20 -3.25
CA MET A 313 -14.71 0.88 -3.34
C MET A 313 -14.95 -0.43 -4.11
N VAL A 314 -14.14 -0.69 -5.15
CA VAL A 314 -14.19 -1.97 -5.88
C VAL A 314 -13.76 -3.12 -4.98
N LEU A 315 -12.75 -2.89 -4.13
CA LEU A 315 -12.33 -3.90 -3.13
C LEU A 315 -13.44 -4.15 -2.11
N GLU A 316 -14.10 -3.11 -1.60
CA GLU A 316 -15.23 -3.24 -0.66
C GLU A 316 -16.34 -4.11 -1.27
N GLN A 317 -16.76 -3.82 -2.51
CA GLN A 317 -17.72 -4.64 -3.24
C GLN A 317 -17.25 -6.10 -3.38
N GLY A 318 -15.97 -6.30 -3.69
CA GLY A 318 -15.37 -7.65 -3.76
C GLY A 318 -15.44 -8.41 -2.43
N VAL A 319 -15.25 -7.72 -1.30
CA VAL A 319 -15.40 -8.30 0.05
C VAL A 319 -16.85 -8.73 0.28
N LEU A 320 -17.83 -7.89 -0.07
CA LEU A 320 -19.24 -8.19 0.09
C LEU A 320 -19.68 -9.37 -0.79
N GLU A 321 -19.30 -9.38 -2.05
CA GLU A 321 -19.62 -10.50 -2.95
C GLU A 321 -18.94 -11.80 -2.51
N GLY A 322 -17.71 -11.74 -1.99
CA GLY A 322 -17.04 -12.87 -1.38
C GLY A 322 -17.80 -13.42 -0.17
N ARG A 323 -18.32 -12.55 0.70
CA ARG A 323 -19.15 -12.96 1.86
C ARG A 323 -20.49 -13.56 1.45
N LYS A 324 -21.14 -13.02 0.42
CA LYS A 324 -22.38 -13.62 -0.14
C LYS A 324 -22.11 -15.00 -0.71
N THR A 325 -21.05 -15.14 -1.50
CA THR A 325 -20.64 -16.44 -2.07
C THR A 325 -20.36 -17.45 -0.96
N TYR A 326 -19.62 -17.05 0.07
CA TYR A 326 -19.35 -17.90 1.23
C TYR A 326 -20.64 -18.31 1.97
N ALA A 327 -21.56 -17.37 2.20
CA ALA A 327 -22.85 -17.67 2.84
C ALA A 327 -23.65 -18.70 2.05
N ASN A 328 -23.75 -18.54 0.74
CA ASN A 328 -24.47 -19.47 -0.13
C ASN A 328 -23.78 -20.84 -0.19
N MET A 329 -22.44 -20.87 -0.21
CA MET A 329 -21.69 -22.12 -0.10
C MET A 329 -21.97 -22.84 1.23
N MET A 330 -22.05 -22.10 2.35
CA MET A 330 -22.37 -22.68 3.65
C MET A 330 -23.80 -23.19 3.73
N LYS A 331 -24.79 -22.50 3.11
CA LYS A 331 -26.16 -23.02 2.95
C LYS A 331 -26.16 -24.35 2.20
N TYR A 332 -25.46 -24.43 1.07
CA TYR A 332 -25.33 -25.66 0.27
C TYR A 332 -24.73 -26.80 1.10
N ILE A 333 -23.60 -26.55 1.80
CA ILE A 333 -22.95 -27.57 2.64
C ILE A 333 -23.91 -28.10 3.72
N LYS A 334 -24.58 -27.17 4.45
CA LYS A 334 -25.52 -27.54 5.51
C LYS A 334 -26.69 -28.35 4.98
N MET A 335 -27.33 -27.91 3.89
CA MET A 335 -28.47 -28.63 3.28
C MET A 335 -28.05 -29.96 2.75
N THR A 336 -26.93 -30.08 2.04
CA THR A 336 -26.44 -31.34 1.49
C THR A 336 -26.09 -32.35 2.57
N ALA A 337 -25.40 -31.89 3.64
CA ALA A 337 -25.09 -32.75 4.78
C ALA A 337 -26.37 -33.24 5.47
N SER A 338 -27.32 -32.33 5.79
CA SER A 338 -28.58 -32.64 6.42
C SER A 338 -29.40 -33.64 5.59
N SER A 339 -29.55 -33.40 4.27
CA SER A 339 -30.27 -34.31 3.35
C SER A 339 -29.62 -35.69 3.31
N ASN A 340 -28.29 -35.78 3.19
CA ASN A 340 -27.60 -37.07 3.14
C ASN A 340 -27.74 -37.86 4.46
N PHE A 341 -27.60 -37.19 5.60
CA PHE A 341 -27.83 -37.82 6.93
C PHE A 341 -29.28 -38.27 7.06
N GLY A 342 -30.25 -37.41 6.73
CA GLY A 342 -31.68 -37.75 6.75
C GLY A 342 -31.99 -38.97 5.90
N ASN A 343 -31.51 -39.01 4.66
CA ASN A 343 -31.72 -40.15 3.75
C ASN A 343 -31.09 -41.44 4.30
N MET A 344 -29.84 -41.38 4.79
CA MET A 344 -29.17 -42.55 5.37
C MET A 344 -29.94 -43.11 6.59
N PHE A 345 -30.31 -42.26 7.52
CA PHE A 345 -31.04 -42.71 8.71
C PHE A 345 -32.45 -43.22 8.38
N SER A 346 -33.13 -42.56 7.43
CA SER A 346 -34.44 -43.03 6.97
C SER A 346 -34.38 -44.41 6.35
N VAL A 347 -33.42 -44.67 5.47
CA VAL A 347 -33.24 -46.00 4.84
C VAL A 347 -32.84 -47.03 5.89
N LEU A 348 -31.93 -46.69 6.82
CA LEU A 348 -31.53 -47.58 7.90
C LEU A 348 -32.69 -47.96 8.81
N ALA A 349 -33.45 -46.98 9.29
CA ALA A 349 -34.62 -47.21 10.13
C ALA A 349 -35.70 -48.05 9.39
N ALA A 350 -36.04 -47.66 8.17
CA ALA A 350 -37.03 -48.40 7.37
C ALA A 350 -36.58 -49.84 7.10
N SER A 351 -35.33 -50.11 6.81
CA SER A 351 -34.79 -51.46 6.56
C SER A 351 -34.85 -52.35 7.81
N ALA A 352 -34.88 -51.78 9.02
CA ALA A 352 -35.01 -52.54 10.27
C ALA A 352 -36.43 -53.09 10.48
N PHE A 353 -37.44 -52.39 9.93
CA PHE A 353 -38.86 -52.71 10.18
C PHE A 353 -39.59 -53.28 8.96
N LEU A 354 -39.09 -53.06 7.73
CA LEU A 354 -39.73 -53.48 6.50
C LEU A 354 -39.07 -54.77 5.95
N PRO A 355 -39.87 -55.75 5.42
CA PRO A 355 -39.36 -56.99 4.87
C PRO A 355 -38.82 -56.79 3.44
N PHE A 356 -38.73 -55.57 2.93
CA PHE A 356 -38.27 -55.27 1.58
C PHE A 356 -37.36 -54.04 1.61
N LEU A 357 -36.55 -53.84 0.58
CA LEU A 357 -35.72 -52.67 0.40
C LEU A 357 -36.61 -51.42 0.24
N PRO A 358 -36.55 -50.44 1.18
CA PRO A 358 -37.45 -49.28 1.12
C PRO A 358 -37.18 -48.35 -0.06
N MET A 359 -35.97 -48.41 -0.61
CA MET A 359 -35.55 -47.54 -1.72
C MET A 359 -34.63 -48.29 -2.69
N ALA A 360 -35.04 -48.41 -3.96
CA ALA A 360 -34.20 -48.96 -4.99
C ALA A 360 -33.11 -47.97 -5.41
N SER A 361 -31.97 -48.44 -5.90
CA SER A 361 -30.83 -47.61 -6.34
C SER A 361 -31.22 -46.55 -7.36
N LEU A 362 -32.20 -46.86 -8.25
CA LEU A 362 -32.70 -45.88 -9.22
C LEU A 362 -33.40 -44.69 -8.57
N HIS A 363 -34.17 -44.94 -7.48
CA HIS A 363 -34.83 -43.87 -6.73
C HIS A 363 -33.79 -42.94 -6.06
N LEU A 364 -32.69 -43.49 -5.53
CA LEU A 364 -31.60 -42.72 -4.94
C LEU A 364 -30.88 -41.82 -5.95
N ILE A 365 -30.61 -42.39 -7.15
CA ILE A 365 -29.97 -41.61 -8.23
C ILE A 365 -30.90 -40.48 -8.69
N LEU A 366 -32.17 -40.74 -8.88
CA LEU A 366 -33.13 -39.73 -9.31
C LEU A 366 -33.33 -38.66 -8.26
N LEU A 367 -33.41 -39.03 -6.97
CA LEU A 367 -33.50 -38.10 -5.85
C LEU A 367 -32.30 -37.17 -5.80
N ASN A 368 -31.08 -37.72 -5.88
CA ASN A 368 -29.85 -36.93 -5.90
C ASN A 368 -29.80 -36.01 -7.11
N LEU A 369 -30.17 -36.47 -8.30
CA LEU A 369 -30.20 -35.63 -9.50
C LEU A 369 -31.16 -34.44 -9.35
N ILE A 370 -32.37 -34.65 -8.83
CA ILE A 370 -33.34 -33.57 -8.58
C ILE A 370 -32.79 -32.61 -7.55
N TYR A 371 -32.19 -33.14 -6.48
CA TYR A 371 -31.57 -32.33 -5.43
C TYR A 371 -30.44 -31.44 -5.98
N ASP A 372 -29.52 -32.00 -6.75
CA ASP A 372 -28.40 -31.28 -7.35
C ASP A 372 -28.87 -30.14 -8.28
N VAL A 373 -29.90 -30.43 -9.11
CA VAL A 373 -30.52 -29.40 -9.96
C VAL A 373 -31.12 -28.27 -9.11
N CYS A 374 -31.83 -28.60 -8.04
CA CYS A 374 -32.40 -27.58 -7.13
C CYS A 374 -31.31 -26.77 -6.42
N CYS A 375 -30.21 -27.42 -6.03
CA CYS A 375 -29.10 -26.76 -5.34
C CYS A 375 -28.35 -25.73 -6.21
N THR A 376 -28.42 -25.85 -7.56
CA THR A 376 -27.81 -24.82 -8.43
C THR A 376 -28.41 -23.45 -8.22
N ALA A 377 -29.67 -23.35 -7.80
CA ALA A 377 -30.36 -22.08 -7.53
C ALA A 377 -29.77 -21.33 -6.33
N MET A 378 -29.08 -22.01 -5.40
CA MET A 378 -28.47 -21.38 -4.22
C MET A 378 -27.36 -20.37 -4.56
N SER A 379 -26.72 -20.53 -5.72
CA SER A 379 -25.70 -19.61 -6.17
C SER A 379 -26.23 -18.17 -6.33
N TRP A 380 -27.54 -18.02 -6.56
CA TRP A 380 -28.21 -16.72 -6.71
C TRP A 380 -29.13 -16.38 -5.54
N ASP A 381 -29.03 -17.12 -4.44
CA ASP A 381 -29.89 -16.86 -3.28
C ASP A 381 -29.45 -15.58 -2.54
N ASN A 382 -30.44 -14.87 -1.98
CA ASN A 382 -30.19 -13.68 -1.20
C ASN A 382 -29.57 -14.01 0.16
N VAL A 383 -28.66 -13.14 0.62
CA VAL A 383 -28.02 -13.24 1.93
C VAL A 383 -28.50 -12.09 2.80
N ASP A 384 -28.86 -12.37 4.03
CA ASP A 384 -29.32 -11.37 4.99
C ASP A 384 -28.20 -10.31 5.22
N PRO A 385 -28.53 -9.02 5.22
CA PRO A 385 -27.56 -7.96 5.42
C PRO A 385 -26.79 -8.08 6.74
N GLU A 386 -27.43 -8.62 7.79
CA GLU A 386 -26.78 -8.82 9.09
C GLU A 386 -25.64 -9.85 9.02
N TYR A 387 -25.79 -10.89 8.18
CA TYR A 387 -24.74 -11.88 7.98
C TYR A 387 -23.50 -11.29 7.30
N LEU A 388 -23.68 -10.23 6.51
CA LEU A 388 -22.59 -9.58 5.78
C LEU A 388 -21.78 -8.58 6.64
N LYS A 389 -22.32 -8.15 7.80
CA LYS A 389 -21.67 -7.13 8.66
C LYS A 389 -20.37 -7.59 9.31
N ALA A 390 -20.17 -8.88 9.47
CA ALA A 390 -18.97 -9.42 10.08
C ALA A 390 -18.44 -10.63 9.30
N PRO A 391 -17.13 -10.86 9.29
CA PRO A 391 -16.55 -12.09 8.74
C PRO A 391 -17.07 -13.28 9.53
N GLN A 392 -17.47 -14.35 8.81
CA GLN A 392 -17.96 -15.58 9.41
C GLN A 392 -16.84 -16.62 9.43
N GLU A 393 -16.71 -17.32 10.54
CA GLU A 393 -15.77 -18.43 10.67
C GLU A 393 -16.44 -19.77 10.32
N VAL A 394 -15.65 -20.68 9.75
CA VAL A 394 -16.01 -22.09 9.65
C VAL A 394 -15.82 -22.73 11.03
N GLY A 395 -16.61 -22.29 12.00
CA GLY A 395 -16.50 -22.76 13.39
C GLY A 395 -17.21 -24.07 13.61
N GLY A 396 -16.49 -25.08 14.10
CA GLY A 396 -17.06 -26.38 14.46
C GLY A 396 -18.05 -26.38 15.65
N GLN A 397 -18.27 -25.26 16.32
CA GLN A 397 -19.12 -25.20 17.52
C GLN A 397 -20.64 -25.06 17.23
N GLY A 398 -21.02 -24.61 16.02
CA GLY A 398 -22.44 -24.43 15.67
C GLY A 398 -23.03 -25.46 14.70
N HIS A 399 -22.19 -26.31 14.09
CA HIS A 399 -22.64 -27.15 12.97
C HIS A 399 -23.20 -28.53 13.38
N TRP A 400 -22.64 -29.15 14.41
CA TRP A 400 -23.11 -30.46 14.86
C TRP A 400 -24.59 -30.50 15.28
N PRO A 401 -25.09 -29.57 16.13
CA PRO A 401 -26.50 -29.58 16.49
C PRO A 401 -27.44 -29.33 15.29
N VAL A 402 -27.02 -28.49 14.32
CA VAL A 402 -27.83 -28.21 13.12
C VAL A 402 -27.99 -29.43 12.25
N TYR A 403 -26.94 -30.19 11.97
CA TYR A 403 -27.04 -31.42 11.19
C TYR A 403 -27.93 -32.48 11.85
N ALA A 404 -27.87 -32.59 13.17
CA ALA A 404 -28.70 -33.55 13.92
C ALA A 404 -30.17 -33.14 13.98
N VAL A 405 -30.45 -31.82 14.18
CA VAL A 405 -31.84 -31.32 14.26
C VAL A 405 -32.52 -31.30 12.91
N ASP A 406 -31.83 -30.79 11.85
CA ASP A 406 -32.40 -30.76 10.50
C ASP A 406 -32.57 -32.16 9.93
N GLY A 407 -31.64 -33.08 10.19
CA GLY A 407 -31.78 -34.48 9.83
C GLY A 407 -32.96 -35.17 10.53
N ALA A 408 -33.21 -34.85 11.81
CA ALA A 408 -34.37 -35.36 12.55
C ALA A 408 -35.70 -34.79 12.05
N HIS A 409 -35.77 -33.53 11.67
CA HIS A 409 -36.95 -32.92 11.04
C HIS A 409 -37.33 -33.59 9.71
N GLN A 410 -36.38 -34.04 8.92
CA GLN A 410 -36.66 -34.79 7.70
C GLN A 410 -37.23 -36.19 7.97
N LEU A 411 -36.99 -36.76 9.16
CA LEU A 411 -37.57 -38.06 9.57
C LEU A 411 -39.00 -37.94 10.12
N GLY A 412 -39.55 -36.74 10.27
CA GLY A 412 -40.90 -36.53 10.78
C GLY A 412 -41.05 -36.90 12.25
N VAL A 413 -40.01 -36.80 13.06
CA VAL A 413 -39.98 -37.07 14.50
C VAL A 413 -39.91 -35.78 15.27
#